data_9b68549b0968f862340a26bea03e6a18
#
_entry.id   9b68549b0968f862340a26bea03e6a18
#
_cell.length_a   1.000
_cell.length_b   1.000
_cell.length_c   1.000
_cell.angle_alpha   90.00
_cell.angle_beta   90.00
_cell.angle_gamma   90.00
#
_symmetry.space_group_name_H-M   'P 1'
#
loop_
_entity.id
_entity.type
_entity.pdbx_description
1 polymer ?
#
loop_
_entity_poly.entity_id
_entity_poly.type
_entity_poly.pdbx_seq_one_letter_code
_entity_poly.pdbx_strand_id
1 'polypeptide(L)'
;MKKPTIRLDFKTYNAGVSALITIAALAGCILINLLISELNLEADLTPKKLYSLSVQTEALLEGLEKPVEILVLSTLGEESESLMKTLESYGNFSRHIDVGVLDPDRNPGRISRFTNEVDSISRGAVLVHSDDFFRIINPGDFYDFTYDQLGRRQITAQRIEQQISAAIAYVSSGRTQKIYEISGHQETPLAELGYTEFLSRANFELEEISLILSSIPDDAALLTLVGPGLDISEAEAAKLDSYLGNGGKLFVALNLTYEPMPNIFGLLRKWDIEVLPGLVMEFQKKRLVAEFGDNPFIFVPTVLNHESLAPLTEAKLDPVFQVSMGYRRTQARQKRLEYVSLLTSSELSRLRTELRGEASGSLTPIPSDLQGPVDVAIAVRERDAGSYELEGAGLVALGSASSLAGLGFLGPIRANTELVINLLSWITRNESSVLVPSKSLYRLPLQISLVNGMVYSAVTVLIVPLLCLGIGLMIHFHRRNR
;
A
#
# COMPACT_ATOMS: atom_id res chain seq x y z
N MET A 1 -34.45 75.72 36.18
CA MET A 1 -33.84 74.34 36.26
C MET A 1 -32.86 74.19 35.10
N LYS A 2 -31.52 74.24 35.39
CA LYS A 2 -30.50 74.04 34.37
C LYS A 2 -30.28 72.53 34.23
N LYS A 3 -30.42 71.99 33.00
CA LYS A 3 -30.08 70.60 32.70
C LYS A 3 -28.56 70.40 32.84
N PRO A 4 -28.08 69.35 33.50
CA PRO A 4 -26.64 69.06 33.53
C PRO A 4 -26.19 68.60 32.14
N THR A 5 -25.33 69.38 31.52
CA THR A 5 -24.57 68.95 30.31
C THR A 5 -23.42 68.09 30.78
N ILE A 6 -23.54 66.79 30.60
CA ILE A 6 -22.42 65.85 30.82
C ILE A 6 -21.42 66.11 29.67
N ARG A 7 -20.33 66.81 29.96
CA ARG A 7 -19.14 66.85 29.09
C ARG A 7 -18.35 65.60 29.31
N LEU A 8 -18.52 64.63 28.46
CA LEU A 8 -17.63 63.49 28.39
C LEU A 8 -16.23 63.98 27.99
N ASP A 9 -15.25 63.77 28.86
CA ASP A 9 -13.85 64.07 28.58
C ASP A 9 -13.38 63.22 27.39
N PHE A 10 -12.63 63.84 26.47
CA PHE A 10 -12.22 63.23 25.19
C PHE A 10 -11.44 61.90 25.43
N LYS A 11 -10.77 61.77 26.57
CA LYS A 11 -10.10 60.53 27.00
C LYS A 11 -11.07 59.38 27.35
N THR A 12 -12.17 59.71 28.04
CA THR A 12 -13.20 58.71 28.40
C THR A 12 -14.01 58.27 27.19
N TYR A 13 -14.26 59.17 26.24
CA TYR A 13 -14.90 58.82 24.97
C TYR A 13 -14.05 57.85 24.13
N ASN A 14 -12.73 58.15 23.95
CA ASN A 14 -11.83 57.30 23.19
C ASN A 14 -11.58 55.95 23.89
N ALA A 15 -11.54 55.88 25.22
CA ALA A 15 -11.45 54.64 25.97
C ALA A 15 -12.72 53.79 25.79
N GLY A 16 -13.91 54.41 25.78
CA GLY A 16 -15.17 53.71 25.53
C GLY A 16 -15.26 53.13 24.11
N VAL A 17 -14.86 53.93 23.10
CA VAL A 17 -14.83 53.46 21.71
C VAL A 17 -13.82 52.32 21.53
N SER A 18 -12.63 52.42 22.12
CA SER A 18 -11.64 51.31 22.05
C SER A 18 -12.16 50.05 22.72
N ALA A 19 -12.78 50.13 23.87
CA ALA A 19 -13.40 49.00 24.54
C ALA A 19 -14.50 48.35 23.68
N LEU A 20 -15.34 49.17 23.04
CA LEU A 20 -16.41 48.68 22.19
C LEU A 20 -15.91 47.97 20.93
N ILE A 21 -14.85 48.49 20.31
CA ILE A 21 -14.17 47.84 19.18
C ILE A 21 -13.53 46.49 19.62
N THR A 22 -12.91 46.47 20.80
CA THR A 22 -12.30 45.21 21.30
C THR A 22 -13.37 44.17 21.59
N ILE A 23 -14.47 44.52 22.20
CA ILE A 23 -15.61 43.62 22.45
C ILE A 23 -16.22 43.16 21.13
N ALA A 24 -16.40 44.01 20.15
CA ALA A 24 -16.91 43.66 18.83
C ALA A 24 -15.95 42.68 18.10
N ALA A 25 -14.65 42.94 18.20
CA ALA A 25 -13.65 42.01 17.61
C ALA A 25 -13.67 40.66 18.29
N LEU A 26 -13.75 40.59 19.63
CA LEU A 26 -13.87 39.33 20.38
C LEU A 26 -15.17 38.59 20.03
N ALA A 27 -16.29 39.29 19.95
CA ALA A 27 -17.56 38.70 19.54
C ALA A 27 -17.51 38.20 18.09
N GLY A 28 -16.85 38.92 17.19
CA GLY A 28 -16.61 38.49 15.82
C GLY A 28 -15.75 37.20 15.76
N CYS A 29 -14.69 37.12 16.53
CA CYS A 29 -13.86 35.91 16.62
C CYS A 29 -14.65 34.69 17.17
N ILE A 30 -15.49 34.93 18.18
CA ILE A 30 -16.35 33.85 18.73
C ILE A 30 -17.38 33.39 17.70
N LEU A 31 -18.03 34.32 16.99
CA LEU A 31 -19.00 34.01 15.94
C LEU A 31 -18.35 33.25 14.77
N ILE A 32 -17.16 33.68 14.34
CA ILE A 32 -16.41 32.98 13.28
C ILE A 32 -16.05 31.56 13.76
N ASN A 33 -15.60 31.38 14.99
CA ASN A 33 -15.27 30.09 15.56
C ASN A 33 -16.50 29.16 15.62
N LEU A 34 -17.67 29.71 16.05
CA LEU A 34 -18.92 28.93 16.07
C LEU A 34 -19.38 28.55 14.66
N LEU A 35 -19.28 29.47 13.69
CA LEU A 35 -19.61 29.18 12.29
C LEU A 35 -18.71 28.12 11.69
N ILE A 36 -17.40 28.17 11.96
CA ILE A 36 -16.45 27.16 11.49
C ILE A 36 -16.74 25.80 12.15
N SER A 37 -17.12 25.77 13.43
CA SER A 37 -17.46 24.52 14.12
C SER A 37 -18.76 23.87 13.62
N GLU A 38 -19.74 24.67 13.15
CA GLU A 38 -20.97 24.14 12.52
C GLU A 38 -20.75 23.64 11.08
N LEU A 39 -19.73 24.12 10.40
CA LEU A 39 -19.43 23.73 9.02
C LEU A 39 -18.72 22.36 8.92
N ASN A 40 -18.42 21.70 10.05
CA ASN A 40 -17.67 20.42 10.12
C ASN A 40 -16.46 20.38 9.16
N LEU A 41 -15.80 21.51 8.96
CA LEU A 41 -14.59 21.59 8.14
C LEU A 41 -13.42 21.01 8.94
N GLU A 42 -13.35 19.70 9.00
CA GLU A 42 -12.19 18.99 9.55
C GLU A 42 -11.16 18.82 8.44
N ALA A 43 -10.03 19.51 8.56
CA ALA A 43 -8.88 19.30 7.70
C ALA A 43 -7.91 18.35 8.41
N ASP A 44 -7.62 17.21 7.79
CA ASP A 44 -6.58 16.30 8.28
C ASP A 44 -5.20 16.93 8.08
N LEU A 45 -4.67 17.51 9.14
CA LEU A 45 -3.35 18.16 9.18
C LEU A 45 -2.21 17.16 9.47
N THR A 46 -2.50 15.87 9.57
CA THR A 46 -1.45 14.87 9.76
C THR A 46 -0.55 14.81 8.52
N PRO A 47 0.79 14.69 8.68
CA PRO A 47 1.72 14.72 7.54
C PRO A 47 1.46 13.67 6.46
N LYS A 48 0.68 12.64 6.79
CA LYS A 48 0.36 11.50 5.90
C LYS A 48 -1.14 11.30 5.73
N LYS A 49 -1.95 12.29 6.05
CA LYS A 49 -3.42 12.23 5.93
C LYS A 49 -3.98 10.93 6.52
N LEU A 50 -3.68 10.70 7.81
CA LEU A 50 -4.00 9.43 8.49
C LEU A 50 -5.51 9.14 8.53
N TYR A 51 -6.32 10.17 8.56
CA TYR A 51 -7.78 10.08 8.69
C TYR A 51 -8.54 10.42 7.40
N SER A 52 -7.85 10.93 6.36
CA SER A 52 -8.46 11.17 5.05
C SER A 52 -8.52 9.88 4.26
N LEU A 53 -9.59 9.67 3.50
CA LEU A 53 -9.71 8.52 2.60
C LEU A 53 -8.79 8.67 1.38
N SER A 54 -8.33 7.56 0.86
CA SER A 54 -7.59 7.48 -0.40
C SER A 54 -8.56 7.54 -1.58
N VAL A 55 -8.06 7.95 -2.74
CA VAL A 55 -8.86 7.99 -3.99
C VAL A 55 -9.46 6.62 -4.30
N GLN A 56 -8.75 5.54 -3.97
CA GLN A 56 -9.21 4.18 -4.16
C GLN A 56 -10.41 3.85 -3.26
N THR A 57 -10.37 4.28 -2.00
CA THR A 57 -11.49 4.12 -1.07
C THR A 57 -12.68 4.98 -1.50
N GLU A 58 -12.44 6.22 -1.93
CA GLU A 58 -13.50 7.10 -2.42
C GLU A 58 -14.21 6.47 -3.63
N ALA A 59 -13.46 5.95 -4.60
CA ALA A 59 -14.02 5.26 -5.76
C ALA A 59 -14.85 4.01 -5.39
N LEU A 60 -14.38 3.22 -4.41
CA LEU A 60 -15.17 2.10 -3.86
C LEU A 60 -16.49 2.58 -3.29
N LEU A 61 -16.46 3.64 -2.46
CA LEU A 61 -17.66 4.15 -1.77
C LEU A 61 -18.66 4.80 -2.72
N GLU A 62 -18.20 5.44 -3.80
CA GLU A 62 -19.05 5.96 -4.88
C GLU A 62 -19.77 4.84 -5.64
N GLY A 63 -19.14 3.69 -5.81
CA GLY A 63 -19.69 2.51 -6.48
C GLY A 63 -20.63 1.66 -5.60
N LEU A 64 -20.85 1.99 -4.33
CA LEU A 64 -21.70 1.20 -3.44
C LEU A 64 -23.20 1.36 -3.80
N GLU A 65 -23.83 0.23 -4.10
CA GLU A 65 -25.28 0.16 -4.36
C GLU A 65 -26.05 -0.31 -3.12
N LYS A 66 -25.42 -1.08 -2.23
CA LYS A 66 -26.03 -1.69 -1.05
C LYS A 66 -25.57 -1.01 0.23
N PRO A 67 -26.43 -1.00 1.26
CA PRO A 67 -26.03 -0.50 2.57
C PRO A 67 -25.02 -1.45 3.23
N VAL A 68 -24.00 -0.86 3.86
CA VAL A 68 -23.00 -1.57 4.65
C VAL A 68 -22.99 -1.01 6.06
N GLU A 69 -23.18 -1.87 7.05
CA GLU A 69 -23.10 -1.52 8.47
C GLU A 69 -21.71 -1.88 9.00
N ILE A 70 -21.07 -0.94 9.69
CA ILE A 70 -19.75 -1.10 10.31
C ILE A 70 -19.91 -0.94 11.82
N LEU A 71 -19.72 -2.01 12.55
CA LEU A 71 -19.91 -2.04 14.00
C LEU A 71 -18.58 -2.24 14.72
N VAL A 72 -18.19 -1.27 15.54
CA VAL A 72 -17.04 -1.41 16.44
C VAL A 72 -17.48 -2.18 17.67
N LEU A 73 -16.87 -3.35 17.90
CA LEU A 73 -17.23 -4.25 19.00
C LEU A 73 -16.48 -3.83 20.27
N SER A 74 -17.03 -2.86 21.00
CA SER A 74 -16.40 -2.27 22.18
C SER A 74 -17.46 -1.82 23.19
N THR A 75 -17.04 -1.63 24.44
CA THR A 75 -17.85 -0.91 25.42
C THR A 75 -17.90 0.56 25.04
N LEU A 76 -19.07 1.18 25.11
CA LEU A 76 -19.26 2.57 24.72
C LEU A 76 -18.33 3.51 25.51
N GLY A 77 -17.51 4.27 24.78
CA GLY A 77 -16.51 5.21 25.33
C GLY A 77 -15.11 4.62 25.52
N GLU A 78 -14.90 3.34 25.18
CA GLU A 78 -13.58 2.66 25.21
C GLU A 78 -13.01 2.41 23.81
N GLU A 79 -13.66 2.95 22.76
CA GLU A 79 -13.27 2.78 21.38
C GLU A 79 -11.94 3.50 21.08
N SER A 80 -11.17 2.96 20.13
CA SER A 80 -9.97 3.64 19.63
C SER A 80 -10.32 4.92 18.91
N GLU A 81 -9.85 6.06 19.39
CA GLU A 81 -10.09 7.37 18.77
C GLU A 81 -9.64 7.41 17.30
N SER A 82 -8.49 6.80 16.97
CA SER A 82 -7.99 6.78 15.60
C SER A 82 -8.86 5.92 14.68
N LEU A 83 -9.41 4.81 15.19
CA LEU A 83 -10.36 3.97 14.46
C LEU A 83 -11.64 4.74 14.19
N MET A 84 -12.24 5.33 15.23
CA MET A 84 -13.50 6.07 15.10
C MET A 84 -13.40 7.24 14.13
N LYS A 85 -12.33 8.05 14.20
CA LYS A 85 -12.11 9.15 13.25
C LYS A 85 -12.00 8.67 11.81
N THR A 86 -11.34 7.53 11.58
CA THR A 86 -11.27 6.95 10.23
C THR A 86 -12.66 6.49 9.77
N LEU A 87 -13.42 5.78 10.63
CA LEU A 87 -14.77 5.30 10.31
C LEU A 87 -15.77 6.45 10.07
N GLU A 88 -15.67 7.52 10.84
CA GLU A 88 -16.46 8.75 10.63
C GLU A 88 -16.25 9.31 9.22
N SER A 89 -15.01 9.27 8.70
CA SER A 89 -14.73 9.70 7.32
C SER A 89 -15.48 8.85 6.28
N TYR A 90 -15.63 7.54 6.50
CA TYR A 90 -16.45 6.68 5.63
C TYR A 90 -17.94 7.05 5.67
N GLY A 91 -18.51 7.20 6.88
CA GLY A 91 -19.90 7.60 7.06
C GLY A 91 -20.22 8.99 6.49
N ASN A 92 -19.27 9.92 6.60
CA ASN A 92 -19.41 11.27 6.04
C ASN A 92 -19.32 11.29 4.50
N PHE A 93 -18.54 10.36 3.91
CA PHE A 93 -18.37 10.29 2.46
C PHE A 93 -19.55 9.61 1.77
N SER A 94 -20.06 8.49 2.31
CA SER A 94 -21.11 7.70 1.65
C SER A 94 -22.33 7.48 2.54
N ARG A 95 -23.51 7.82 2.02
CA ARG A 95 -24.80 7.54 2.68
C ARG A 95 -25.14 6.03 2.81
N HIS A 96 -24.39 5.18 2.10
CA HIS A 96 -24.56 3.73 2.15
C HIS A 96 -23.76 3.10 3.31
N ILE A 97 -22.96 3.89 4.02
CA ILE A 97 -22.18 3.42 5.18
C ILE A 97 -22.87 3.90 6.45
N ASP A 98 -23.19 2.95 7.33
CA ASP A 98 -23.64 3.21 8.69
C ASP A 98 -22.59 2.74 9.70
N VAL A 99 -22.16 3.64 10.59
CA VAL A 99 -21.10 3.36 11.57
C VAL A 99 -21.70 3.38 12.98
N GLY A 100 -21.51 2.30 13.71
CA GLY A 100 -22.01 2.18 15.07
C GLY A 100 -21.03 1.51 16.03
N VAL A 101 -21.36 1.55 17.31
CA VAL A 101 -20.66 0.82 18.37
C VAL A 101 -21.61 -0.21 18.94
N LEU A 102 -21.15 -1.44 19.06
CA LEU A 102 -21.92 -2.55 19.63
C LEU A 102 -21.14 -3.17 20.80
N ASP A 103 -21.72 -3.09 21.99
CA ASP A 103 -21.18 -3.78 23.17
C ASP A 103 -21.49 -5.27 23.08
N PRO A 104 -20.48 -6.14 22.89
CA PRO A 104 -20.68 -7.57 22.74
C PRO A 104 -21.24 -8.23 24.00
N ASP A 105 -20.87 -7.73 25.18
CA ASP A 105 -21.33 -8.28 26.48
C ASP A 105 -22.81 -7.98 26.71
N ARG A 106 -23.32 -6.86 26.20
CA ARG A 106 -24.71 -6.44 26.32
C ARG A 106 -25.62 -6.97 25.21
N ASN A 107 -25.04 -7.28 24.05
CA ASN A 107 -25.81 -7.68 22.87
C ASN A 107 -25.28 -8.98 22.21
N PRO A 108 -25.07 -10.06 22.97
CA PRO A 108 -24.50 -11.30 22.43
C PRO A 108 -25.33 -11.90 21.29
N GLY A 109 -26.67 -11.74 21.35
CA GLY A 109 -27.56 -12.26 20.32
C GLY A 109 -27.48 -11.55 18.95
N ARG A 110 -26.94 -10.32 18.87
CA ARG A 110 -26.65 -9.68 17.56
C ARG A 110 -25.40 -10.27 16.93
N ILE A 111 -24.42 -10.59 17.74
CA ILE A 111 -23.11 -11.08 17.28
C ILE A 111 -23.18 -12.57 16.89
N SER A 112 -23.97 -13.38 17.63
CA SER A 112 -24.14 -14.82 17.35
C SER A 112 -24.73 -15.12 15.96
N ARG A 113 -25.27 -14.13 15.25
CA ARG A 113 -25.70 -14.26 13.87
C ARG A 113 -24.52 -14.36 12.90
N PHE A 114 -23.37 -13.81 13.27
CA PHE A 114 -22.17 -13.70 12.42
C PHE A 114 -21.10 -14.72 12.78
N THR A 115 -21.10 -15.25 14.00
CA THR A 115 -20.13 -16.25 14.43
C THR A 115 -20.67 -17.09 15.57
N ASN A 116 -20.31 -18.38 15.57
CA ASN A 116 -20.57 -19.28 16.70
C ASN A 116 -19.50 -19.17 17.80
N GLU A 117 -18.41 -18.44 17.51
CA GLU A 117 -17.24 -18.26 18.39
C GLU A 117 -17.22 -16.85 18.99
N VAL A 118 -18.33 -16.43 19.61
CA VAL A 118 -18.45 -15.08 20.21
C VAL A 118 -17.34 -14.80 21.22
N ASP A 119 -16.92 -15.83 21.97
CA ASP A 119 -15.86 -15.72 22.98
C ASP A 119 -14.46 -15.49 22.40
N SER A 120 -14.27 -15.73 21.10
CA SER A 120 -12.99 -15.51 20.40
C SER A 120 -12.84 -14.08 19.85
N ILE A 121 -13.90 -13.27 19.89
CA ILE A 121 -13.88 -11.90 19.34
C ILE A 121 -13.15 -10.98 20.31
N SER A 122 -12.05 -10.39 19.81
CA SER A 122 -11.29 -9.42 20.59
C SER A 122 -12.06 -8.12 20.77
N ARG A 123 -12.01 -7.52 21.96
CA ARG A 123 -12.56 -6.17 22.18
C ARG A 123 -11.86 -5.17 21.25
N GLY A 124 -12.62 -4.30 20.61
CA GLY A 124 -12.13 -3.37 19.60
C GLY A 124 -12.04 -3.97 18.19
N ALA A 125 -12.52 -5.21 17.98
CA ALA A 125 -12.72 -5.75 16.64
C ALA A 125 -13.82 -4.96 15.91
N VAL A 126 -13.79 -4.99 14.58
CA VAL A 126 -14.78 -4.34 13.73
C VAL A 126 -15.51 -5.39 12.91
N LEU A 127 -16.82 -5.41 13.02
CA LEU A 127 -17.72 -6.20 12.21
C LEU A 127 -18.22 -5.31 11.05
N VAL A 128 -17.92 -5.71 9.84
CA VAL A 128 -18.46 -5.09 8.61
C VAL A 128 -19.43 -6.08 8.00
N HIS A 129 -20.64 -5.67 7.70
CA HIS A 129 -21.61 -6.56 7.07
C HIS A 129 -22.55 -5.84 6.10
N SER A 130 -23.05 -6.61 5.11
CA SER A 130 -24.08 -6.21 4.16
C SER A 130 -24.85 -7.45 3.74
N ASP A 131 -26.17 -7.45 3.86
CA ASP A 131 -27.03 -8.62 3.63
C ASP A 131 -26.52 -9.86 4.43
N ASP A 132 -26.22 -10.96 3.72
CA ASP A 132 -25.73 -12.22 4.31
C ASP A 132 -24.18 -12.29 4.44
N PHE A 133 -23.47 -11.30 3.90
CA PHE A 133 -22.01 -11.28 3.93
C PHE A 133 -21.49 -10.44 5.07
N PHE A 134 -20.48 -10.95 5.74
CA PHE A 134 -19.82 -10.23 6.84
C PHE A 134 -18.34 -10.54 6.91
N ARG A 135 -17.60 -9.63 7.55
CA ARG A 135 -16.19 -9.82 7.91
C ARG A 135 -15.90 -9.22 9.28
N ILE A 136 -15.18 -9.95 10.10
CA ILE A 136 -14.68 -9.48 11.40
C ILE A 136 -13.19 -9.19 11.27
N ILE A 137 -12.79 -7.99 11.66
CA ILE A 137 -11.39 -7.53 11.60
C ILE A 137 -10.93 -7.36 13.05
N ASN A 138 -9.87 -8.05 13.43
CA ASN A 138 -9.33 -7.95 14.77
C ASN A 138 -8.46 -6.70 14.96
N PRO A 139 -8.33 -6.15 16.19
CA PRO A 139 -7.51 -4.95 16.44
C PRO A 139 -6.05 -5.09 16.02
N GLY A 140 -5.52 -6.32 16.06
CA GLY A 140 -4.16 -6.62 15.60
C GLY A 140 -3.95 -6.38 14.12
N ASP A 141 -5.00 -6.48 13.30
CA ASP A 141 -4.96 -6.35 11.85
C ASP A 141 -4.90 -4.89 11.37
N PHE A 142 -5.18 -3.95 12.27
CA PHE A 142 -5.15 -2.52 11.97
C PHE A 142 -3.76 -1.91 11.97
N TYR A 143 -2.74 -2.65 12.40
CA TYR A 143 -1.39 -2.11 12.56
C TYR A 143 -0.33 -3.10 12.10
N ASP A 144 0.70 -2.58 11.43
CA ASP A 144 1.95 -3.32 11.23
C ASP A 144 2.90 -3.08 12.40
N PHE A 145 3.65 -4.10 12.74
CA PHE A 145 4.56 -4.07 13.89
C PHE A 145 5.96 -4.50 13.47
N THR A 146 6.94 -3.96 14.18
CA THR A 146 8.32 -4.46 14.18
C THR A 146 8.78 -4.64 15.64
N TYR A 147 9.86 -5.38 15.83
CA TYR A 147 10.50 -5.51 17.14
C TYR A 147 11.83 -4.77 17.11
N ASP A 148 12.08 -3.96 18.13
CA ASP A 148 13.39 -3.30 18.30
C ASP A 148 14.44 -4.30 18.80
N GLN A 149 15.70 -3.84 18.92
CA GLN A 149 16.81 -4.68 19.39
C GLN A 149 16.61 -5.22 20.82
N LEU A 150 15.67 -4.68 21.57
CA LEU A 150 15.29 -5.10 22.93
C LEU A 150 14.04 -5.97 22.94
N GLY A 151 13.54 -6.40 21.76
CA GLY A 151 12.34 -7.21 21.62
C GLY A 151 11.03 -6.46 21.90
N ARG A 152 11.04 -5.13 21.92
CA ARG A 152 9.81 -4.35 22.17
C ARG A 152 9.07 -4.12 20.85
N ARG A 153 7.77 -4.39 20.88
CA ARG A 153 6.85 -4.19 19.75
C ARG A 153 6.70 -2.70 19.43
N GLN A 154 6.95 -2.31 18.19
CA GLN A 154 6.78 -0.95 17.70
C GLN A 154 5.81 -0.96 16.51
N ILE A 155 4.81 -0.08 16.55
CA ILE A 155 3.86 0.10 15.43
C ILE A 155 4.58 0.89 14.34
N THR A 156 4.62 0.33 13.14
CA THR A 156 5.28 0.94 11.97
C THR A 156 4.32 1.54 10.98
N ALA A 157 3.11 1.00 10.86
CA ALA A 157 2.08 1.54 9.99
C ALA A 157 0.68 1.26 10.50
N GLN A 158 -0.28 2.08 10.04
CA GLN A 158 -1.71 1.92 10.23
C GLN A 158 -2.34 1.37 8.96
N ARG A 159 -3.19 0.35 9.12
CA ARG A 159 -3.88 -0.35 8.03
C ARG A 159 -5.41 -0.27 8.15
N ILE A 160 -5.93 0.62 9.01
CA ILE A 160 -7.38 0.72 9.27
C ILE A 160 -8.13 0.90 7.96
N GLU A 161 -7.76 1.88 7.15
CA GLU A 161 -8.41 2.14 5.87
C GLU A 161 -8.32 0.94 4.93
N GLN A 162 -7.14 0.34 4.79
CA GLN A 162 -6.93 -0.85 3.96
C GLN A 162 -7.86 -2.00 4.35
N GLN A 163 -7.95 -2.32 5.65
CA GLN A 163 -8.76 -3.43 6.14
C GLN A 163 -10.26 -3.17 6.03
N ILE A 164 -10.70 -1.97 6.36
CA ILE A 164 -12.12 -1.59 6.28
C ILE A 164 -12.57 -1.55 4.82
N SER A 165 -11.79 -0.94 3.90
CA SER A 165 -12.13 -0.90 2.47
C SER A 165 -12.17 -2.29 1.85
N ALA A 166 -11.23 -3.18 2.20
CA ALA A 166 -11.24 -4.57 1.75
C ALA A 166 -12.47 -5.34 2.28
N ALA A 167 -12.87 -5.10 3.53
CA ALA A 167 -14.06 -5.71 4.10
C ALA A 167 -15.34 -5.19 3.42
N ILE A 168 -15.45 -3.87 3.18
CA ILE A 168 -16.58 -3.28 2.46
C ILE A 168 -16.68 -3.88 1.05
N ALA A 169 -15.57 -3.96 0.32
CA ALA A 169 -15.53 -4.53 -1.03
C ALA A 169 -15.99 -6.01 -1.04
N TYR A 170 -15.56 -6.78 -0.04
CA TYR A 170 -16.01 -8.16 0.12
C TYR A 170 -17.51 -8.27 0.41
N VAL A 171 -18.02 -7.56 1.42
CA VAL A 171 -19.42 -7.70 1.81
C VAL A 171 -20.39 -7.14 0.78
N SER A 172 -19.96 -6.18 -0.04
CA SER A 172 -20.77 -5.61 -1.12
C SER A 172 -20.83 -6.52 -2.36
N SER A 173 -19.74 -7.22 -2.68
CA SER A 173 -19.66 -8.15 -3.83
C SER A 173 -20.05 -9.57 -3.50
N GLY A 174 -19.78 -10.02 -2.27
CA GLY A 174 -19.95 -11.41 -1.82
C GLY A 174 -19.04 -12.40 -2.53
N ARG A 175 -17.93 -11.93 -3.12
CA ARG A 175 -17.05 -12.77 -3.94
C ARG A 175 -15.62 -12.75 -3.39
N THR A 176 -15.04 -13.94 -3.23
CA THR A 176 -13.59 -14.14 -3.13
C THR A 176 -13.09 -14.66 -4.46
N GLN A 177 -11.86 -14.32 -4.81
CA GLN A 177 -11.21 -14.84 -6.00
C GLN A 177 -10.27 -15.98 -5.61
N LYS A 178 -10.39 -17.14 -6.29
CA LYS A 178 -9.56 -18.29 -6.02
C LYS A 178 -8.26 -18.23 -6.81
N ILE A 179 -7.16 -18.37 -6.09
CA ILE A 179 -5.82 -18.53 -6.62
C ILE A 179 -5.44 -19.99 -6.46
N TYR A 180 -5.10 -20.65 -7.56
CA TYR A 180 -4.61 -22.02 -7.52
C TYR A 180 -3.08 -22.04 -7.62
N GLU A 181 -2.44 -22.61 -6.61
CA GLU A 181 -0.99 -22.78 -6.54
C GLU A 181 -0.61 -24.08 -7.22
N ILE A 182 0.14 -23.98 -8.31
CA ILE A 182 0.63 -25.17 -9.05
C ILE A 182 1.64 -25.90 -8.20
N SER A 183 1.50 -27.22 -8.10
CA SER A 183 2.37 -28.10 -7.35
C SER A 183 2.79 -29.34 -8.16
N GLY A 184 3.94 -29.92 -7.79
CA GLY A 184 4.48 -31.14 -8.39
C GLY A 184 5.90 -30.99 -8.96
N HIS A 185 6.47 -29.76 -9.00
CA HIS A 185 7.77 -29.47 -9.59
C HIS A 185 8.71 -28.80 -8.59
N GLN A 186 8.57 -29.12 -7.29
CA GLN A 186 9.37 -28.57 -6.19
C GLN A 186 9.19 -27.05 -6.04
N GLU A 187 7.99 -26.58 -6.26
CA GLU A 187 7.60 -25.18 -6.04
C GLU A 187 7.72 -24.81 -4.55
N THR A 188 7.76 -23.52 -4.30
CA THR A 188 7.59 -22.94 -2.95
C THR A 188 6.31 -22.12 -2.93
N PRO A 189 5.17 -22.73 -2.53
CA PRO A 189 3.86 -22.05 -2.58
C PRO A 189 3.83 -20.78 -1.76
N LEU A 190 3.02 -19.79 -2.17
CA LEU A 190 2.78 -18.57 -1.41
C LEU A 190 2.25 -18.86 -0.01
N ALA A 191 1.44 -19.92 0.13
CA ALA A 191 0.95 -20.40 1.42
C ALA A 191 2.09 -20.75 2.39
N GLU A 192 3.11 -21.50 1.93
CA GLU A 192 4.28 -21.85 2.73
C GLU A 192 5.17 -20.64 3.04
N LEU A 193 5.18 -19.65 2.15
CA LEU A 193 5.88 -18.38 2.35
C LEU A 193 5.16 -17.42 3.32
N GLY A 194 4.00 -17.81 3.86
CA GLY A 194 3.23 -17.02 4.84
C GLY A 194 2.32 -15.97 4.22
N TYR A 195 1.97 -16.09 2.94
CA TYR A 195 1.09 -15.12 2.26
C TYR A 195 -0.40 -15.38 2.48
N THR A 196 -0.81 -16.54 3.02
CA THR A 196 -2.22 -16.93 3.19
C THR A 196 -3.05 -15.84 3.87
N GLU A 197 -2.57 -15.33 5.01
CA GLU A 197 -3.28 -14.30 5.75
C GLU A 197 -3.34 -12.97 4.99
N PHE A 198 -2.26 -12.57 4.34
CA PHE A 198 -2.21 -11.34 3.55
C PHE A 198 -3.17 -11.40 2.34
N LEU A 199 -3.20 -12.53 1.65
CA LEU A 199 -4.07 -12.74 0.48
C LEU A 199 -5.53 -12.87 0.89
N SER A 200 -5.83 -13.55 2.01
CA SER A 200 -7.18 -13.59 2.57
C SER A 200 -7.71 -12.19 2.89
N ARG A 201 -6.88 -11.32 3.46
CA ARG A 201 -7.23 -9.91 3.70
C ARG A 201 -7.48 -9.12 2.41
N ALA A 202 -6.86 -9.54 1.31
CA ALA A 202 -7.09 -8.97 -0.02
C ALA A 202 -8.21 -9.69 -0.81
N ASN A 203 -9.05 -10.48 -0.11
CA ASN A 203 -10.18 -11.22 -0.68
C ASN A 203 -9.78 -12.29 -1.70
N PHE A 204 -8.63 -12.91 -1.48
CA PHE A 204 -8.20 -14.11 -2.21
C PHE A 204 -8.27 -15.36 -1.33
N GLU A 205 -8.59 -16.47 -1.95
CA GLU A 205 -8.53 -17.80 -1.36
C GLU A 205 -7.45 -18.62 -2.08
N LEU A 206 -6.56 -19.26 -1.33
CA LEU A 206 -5.50 -20.10 -1.88
C LEU A 206 -5.92 -21.57 -1.86
N GLU A 207 -5.83 -22.23 -3.01
CA GLU A 207 -5.99 -23.67 -3.17
C GLU A 207 -4.80 -24.26 -3.94
N GLU A 208 -4.43 -25.49 -3.65
CA GLU A 208 -3.36 -26.19 -4.35
C GLU A 208 -3.90 -27.01 -5.53
N ILE A 209 -3.17 -27.04 -6.65
CA ILE A 209 -3.53 -27.84 -7.82
C ILE A 209 -2.33 -28.55 -8.43
N SER A 210 -2.48 -29.83 -8.73
CA SER A 210 -1.52 -30.56 -9.56
C SER A 210 -2.03 -30.66 -11.00
N LEU A 211 -1.33 -30.01 -11.93
CA LEU A 211 -1.70 -30.03 -13.36
C LEU A 211 -1.47 -31.40 -14.00
N ILE A 212 -0.69 -32.27 -13.37
CA ILE A 212 -0.52 -33.69 -13.81
C ILE A 212 -1.84 -34.42 -13.62
N LEU A 213 -2.48 -34.24 -12.46
CA LEU A 213 -3.63 -35.03 -12.03
C LEU A 213 -4.97 -34.41 -12.40
N SER A 214 -5.02 -33.09 -12.56
CA SER A 214 -6.28 -32.34 -12.67
C SER A 214 -6.32 -31.42 -13.89
N SER A 215 -7.52 -31.06 -14.32
CA SER A 215 -7.77 -29.91 -15.19
C SER A 215 -7.79 -28.64 -14.33
N ILE A 216 -7.52 -27.52 -14.96
CA ILE A 216 -7.66 -26.19 -14.30
C ILE A 216 -9.15 -25.95 -14.03
N PRO A 217 -9.54 -25.61 -12.78
CA PRO A 217 -10.93 -25.31 -12.44
C PRO A 217 -11.45 -24.07 -13.15
N ASP A 218 -12.75 -24.04 -13.46
CA ASP A 218 -13.38 -22.92 -14.14
C ASP A 218 -13.48 -21.66 -13.25
N ASP A 219 -13.40 -21.82 -11.93
CA ASP A 219 -13.41 -20.74 -10.94
C ASP A 219 -12.00 -20.19 -10.61
N ALA A 220 -10.97 -20.66 -11.32
CA ALA A 220 -9.61 -20.17 -11.17
C ALA A 220 -9.49 -18.74 -11.66
N ALA A 221 -9.45 -17.78 -10.75
CA ALA A 221 -9.20 -16.40 -11.07
C ALA A 221 -7.74 -16.17 -11.50
N LEU A 222 -6.80 -16.96 -10.93
CA LEU A 222 -5.37 -16.90 -11.20
C LEU A 222 -4.71 -18.24 -10.88
N LEU A 223 -3.69 -18.57 -11.66
CA LEU A 223 -2.73 -19.62 -11.33
C LEU A 223 -1.41 -19.02 -10.86
N THR A 224 -0.73 -19.65 -9.92
CA THR A 224 0.61 -19.26 -9.48
C THR A 224 1.60 -20.40 -9.68
N LEU A 225 2.80 -20.06 -10.18
CA LEU A 225 3.95 -20.95 -10.30
C LEU A 225 5.15 -20.28 -9.63
N VAL A 226 5.45 -20.64 -8.40
CA VAL A 226 6.43 -19.94 -7.57
C VAL A 226 7.62 -20.85 -7.26
N GLY A 227 8.79 -20.46 -7.73
CA GLY A 227 10.06 -21.10 -7.44
C GLY A 227 10.16 -22.57 -7.86
N PRO A 228 9.67 -22.97 -9.05
CA PRO A 228 9.79 -24.35 -9.48
C PRO A 228 11.26 -24.78 -9.49
N GLY A 229 11.55 -25.95 -8.89
CA GLY A 229 12.87 -26.56 -8.91
C GLY A 229 13.09 -27.47 -10.12
N LEU A 230 12.00 -27.95 -10.74
CA LEU A 230 11.97 -28.78 -11.93
C LEU A 230 11.11 -28.16 -13.02
N ASP A 231 11.38 -28.50 -14.28
CA ASP A 231 10.53 -28.07 -15.39
C ASP A 231 9.19 -28.78 -15.40
N ILE A 232 8.15 -28.10 -15.87
CA ILE A 232 6.84 -28.72 -16.13
C ILE A 232 6.92 -29.60 -17.37
N SER A 233 6.03 -30.58 -17.49
CA SER A 233 5.91 -31.39 -18.71
C SER A 233 5.36 -30.56 -19.88
N GLU A 234 5.59 -31.06 -21.11
CA GLU A 234 5.02 -30.46 -22.32
C GLU A 234 3.48 -30.43 -22.29
N ALA A 235 2.85 -31.45 -21.69
CA ALA A 235 1.40 -31.51 -21.53
C ALA A 235 0.86 -30.44 -20.58
N GLU A 236 1.57 -30.18 -19.47
CA GLU A 236 1.21 -29.11 -18.53
C GLU A 236 1.42 -27.72 -19.13
N ALA A 237 2.53 -27.54 -19.86
CA ALA A 237 2.77 -26.29 -20.60
C ALA A 237 1.66 -26.04 -21.63
N ALA A 238 1.14 -27.07 -22.30
CA ALA A 238 0.02 -26.96 -23.21
C ALA A 238 -1.29 -26.61 -22.48
N LYS A 239 -1.55 -27.17 -21.28
CA LYS A 239 -2.71 -26.79 -20.45
C LYS A 239 -2.64 -25.32 -20.06
N LEU A 240 -1.48 -24.83 -19.61
CA LEU A 240 -1.26 -23.42 -19.23
C LEU A 240 -1.40 -22.48 -20.43
N ASP A 241 -0.86 -22.87 -21.59
CA ASP A 241 -1.00 -22.09 -22.85
C ASP A 241 -2.46 -21.97 -23.27
N SER A 242 -3.23 -23.08 -23.18
CA SER A 242 -4.67 -23.09 -23.46
C SER A 242 -5.44 -22.24 -22.44
N TYR A 243 -5.13 -22.35 -21.15
CA TYR A 243 -5.75 -21.54 -20.10
C TYR A 243 -5.54 -20.04 -20.35
N LEU A 244 -4.29 -19.63 -20.60
CA LEU A 244 -3.96 -18.26 -20.96
C LEU A 244 -4.67 -17.83 -22.26
N GLY A 245 -4.68 -18.70 -23.29
CA GLY A 245 -5.37 -18.41 -24.54
C GLY A 245 -6.88 -18.20 -24.41
N ASN A 246 -7.48 -18.68 -23.32
CA ASN A 246 -8.90 -18.50 -22.97
C ASN A 246 -9.13 -17.34 -21.98
N GLY A 247 -8.18 -16.43 -21.82
CA GLY A 247 -8.32 -15.28 -20.93
C GLY A 247 -7.86 -15.53 -19.49
N GLY A 248 -7.23 -16.69 -19.23
CA GLY A 248 -6.67 -17.02 -17.91
C GLY A 248 -5.52 -16.10 -17.50
N LYS A 249 -5.16 -16.16 -16.24
CA LYS A 249 -4.14 -15.31 -15.65
C LYS A 249 -3.10 -16.14 -14.91
N LEU A 250 -1.82 -15.77 -15.08
CA LEU A 250 -0.69 -16.53 -14.50
C LEU A 250 0.30 -15.59 -13.82
N PHE A 251 0.65 -15.90 -12.58
CA PHE A 251 1.75 -15.31 -11.86
C PHE A 251 2.90 -16.31 -11.77
N VAL A 252 4.08 -15.91 -12.25
CA VAL A 252 5.28 -16.74 -12.24
C VAL A 252 6.37 -16.02 -11.47
N ALA A 253 6.95 -16.67 -10.49
CA ALA A 253 8.18 -16.21 -9.84
C ALA A 253 9.25 -17.29 -9.99
N LEU A 254 10.32 -16.97 -10.71
CA LEU A 254 11.38 -17.95 -10.98
C LEU A 254 12.56 -17.78 -10.02
N ASN A 255 13.22 -18.87 -9.70
CA ASN A 255 14.55 -18.85 -9.11
C ASN A 255 15.59 -19.23 -10.14
N LEU A 256 16.83 -18.78 -9.93
CA LEU A 256 17.94 -19.29 -10.68
C LEU A 256 18.11 -20.78 -10.38
N THR A 257 18.09 -21.60 -11.43
CA THR A 257 18.32 -23.04 -11.35
C THR A 257 19.39 -23.46 -12.33
N TYR A 258 20.11 -24.53 -11.99
CA TYR A 258 21.07 -25.16 -12.89
C TYR A 258 20.41 -26.16 -13.84
N GLU A 259 19.19 -26.59 -13.53
CA GLU A 259 18.39 -27.48 -14.36
C GLU A 259 17.70 -26.70 -15.49
N PRO A 260 17.74 -27.20 -16.74
CA PRO A 260 17.05 -26.55 -17.84
C PRO A 260 15.52 -26.58 -17.65
N MET A 261 14.87 -25.48 -17.95
CA MET A 261 13.40 -25.36 -17.92
C MET A 261 12.83 -24.98 -19.31
N PRO A 262 13.03 -25.82 -20.34
CA PRO A 262 12.65 -25.48 -21.71
C PRO A 262 11.14 -25.28 -21.87
N ASN A 263 10.28 -26.00 -21.13
CA ASN A 263 8.84 -25.90 -21.26
C ASN A 263 8.29 -24.62 -20.63
N ILE A 264 8.76 -24.27 -19.40
CA ILE A 264 8.41 -23.00 -18.75
C ILE A 264 8.91 -21.82 -19.61
N PHE A 265 10.18 -21.84 -20.03
CA PHE A 265 10.73 -20.77 -20.86
C PHE A 265 10.07 -20.69 -22.25
N GLY A 266 9.67 -21.84 -22.80
CA GLY A 266 8.91 -21.93 -24.05
C GLY A 266 7.52 -21.31 -23.93
N LEU A 267 6.81 -21.57 -22.83
CA LEU A 267 5.52 -20.95 -22.52
C LEU A 267 5.68 -19.43 -22.40
N LEU A 268 6.62 -18.96 -21.59
CA LEU A 268 6.86 -17.53 -21.41
C LEU A 268 7.22 -16.83 -22.73
N ARG A 269 8.02 -17.47 -23.57
CA ARG A 269 8.38 -16.93 -24.90
C ARG A 269 7.17 -16.80 -25.82
N LYS A 270 6.18 -17.70 -25.75
CA LYS A 270 4.90 -17.55 -26.49
C LYS A 270 4.11 -16.32 -26.03
N TRP A 271 4.40 -15.82 -24.83
CA TRP A 271 3.78 -14.62 -24.25
C TRP A 271 4.72 -13.41 -24.27
N ASP A 272 5.57 -13.30 -25.29
CA ASP A 272 6.51 -12.20 -25.52
C ASP A 272 7.60 -12.02 -24.43
N ILE A 273 7.78 -13.00 -23.56
CA ILE A 273 8.76 -12.94 -22.47
C ILE A 273 9.93 -13.84 -22.78
N GLU A 274 11.11 -13.27 -22.91
CA GLU A 274 12.36 -14.01 -22.95
C GLU A 274 13.03 -13.98 -21.59
N VAL A 275 13.18 -15.14 -20.98
CA VAL A 275 13.91 -15.32 -19.72
C VAL A 275 15.40 -15.20 -20.03
N LEU A 276 16.12 -14.41 -19.25
CA LEU A 276 17.56 -14.29 -19.30
C LEU A 276 18.14 -15.10 -18.14
N PRO A 277 18.55 -16.38 -18.38
CA PRO A 277 19.06 -17.24 -17.33
C PRO A 277 20.43 -16.75 -16.88
N GLY A 278 20.47 -16.07 -15.75
CA GLY A 278 21.66 -15.48 -15.19
C GLY A 278 21.35 -14.73 -13.92
N LEU A 279 22.36 -14.14 -13.31
CA LEU A 279 22.24 -13.36 -12.08
C LEU A 279 22.37 -11.88 -12.36
N VAL A 280 21.38 -11.13 -11.95
CA VAL A 280 21.45 -9.66 -11.93
C VAL A 280 22.33 -9.23 -10.76
N MET A 281 23.35 -8.44 -11.06
CA MET A 281 24.28 -7.84 -10.11
C MET A 281 24.15 -6.31 -10.17
N GLU A 282 23.80 -5.70 -9.05
CA GLU A 282 23.66 -4.24 -8.95
C GLU A 282 24.98 -3.61 -8.45
N PHE A 283 25.41 -2.52 -9.07
CA PHE A 283 26.63 -1.81 -8.70
C PHE A 283 26.38 -0.34 -8.32
N GLN A 284 25.14 0.13 -8.40
CA GLN A 284 24.77 1.46 -7.96
C GLN A 284 24.59 1.48 -6.44
N LYS A 285 25.54 2.04 -5.69
CA LYS A 285 25.60 2.03 -4.22
C LYS A 285 24.27 2.36 -3.53
N LYS A 286 23.52 3.35 -4.01
CA LYS A 286 22.24 3.75 -3.41
C LYS A 286 21.14 2.69 -3.52
N ARG A 287 21.37 1.63 -4.32
CA ARG A 287 20.42 0.52 -4.51
C ARG A 287 20.84 -0.75 -3.81
N LEU A 288 22.05 -0.78 -3.28
CA LEU A 288 22.51 -1.90 -2.46
C LEU A 288 21.91 -1.80 -1.05
N VAL A 289 21.64 -2.94 -0.46
CA VAL A 289 21.09 -3.03 0.90
C VAL A 289 22.27 -3.10 1.87
N ALA A 290 22.54 -2.00 2.57
CA ALA A 290 23.70 -1.83 3.41
C ALA A 290 23.84 -2.87 4.53
N GLU A 291 22.71 -3.36 5.05
CA GLU A 291 22.63 -4.41 6.07
C GLU A 291 23.25 -5.74 5.61
N PHE A 292 23.39 -5.94 4.29
CA PHE A 292 23.99 -7.13 3.67
C PHE A 292 25.39 -6.86 3.08
N GLY A 293 26.07 -5.81 3.54
CA GLY A 293 27.47 -5.53 3.21
C GLY A 293 27.71 -5.19 1.73
N ASP A 294 26.81 -4.41 1.14
CA ASP A 294 26.88 -4.02 -0.28
C ASP A 294 26.95 -5.23 -1.24
N ASN A 295 26.28 -6.33 -0.91
CA ASN A 295 26.20 -7.52 -1.75
C ASN A 295 25.46 -7.18 -3.07
N PRO A 296 26.09 -7.30 -4.26
CA PRO A 296 25.49 -6.92 -5.53
C PRO A 296 24.28 -7.79 -5.93
N PHE A 297 24.08 -8.94 -5.31
CA PHE A 297 22.94 -9.83 -5.55
C PHE A 297 21.71 -9.49 -4.71
N ILE A 298 21.82 -8.52 -3.77
CA ILE A 298 20.72 -8.06 -2.93
C ILE A 298 20.54 -6.56 -3.15
N PHE A 299 19.47 -6.19 -3.82
CA PHE A 299 19.30 -4.81 -4.28
C PHE A 299 17.84 -4.37 -4.29
N VAL A 300 17.66 -3.04 -4.33
CA VAL A 300 16.39 -2.35 -4.50
C VAL A 300 16.24 -2.01 -5.99
N PRO A 301 15.34 -2.66 -6.75
CA PRO A 301 15.10 -2.32 -8.14
C PRO A 301 14.46 -0.94 -8.29
N THR A 302 14.52 -0.38 -9.51
CA THR A 302 13.75 0.81 -9.87
C THR A 302 12.30 0.40 -10.05
N VAL A 303 11.42 1.01 -9.30
CA VAL A 303 9.96 0.91 -9.49
C VAL A 303 9.56 1.83 -10.64
N LEU A 304 9.01 1.26 -11.71
CA LEU A 304 8.55 2.02 -12.86
C LEU A 304 7.12 2.54 -12.63
N ASN A 305 6.74 3.57 -13.39
CA ASN A 305 5.39 4.14 -13.26
C ASN A 305 4.35 3.19 -13.88
N HIS A 306 3.60 2.52 -13.02
CA HIS A 306 2.53 1.62 -13.39
C HIS A 306 1.45 1.63 -12.31
N GLU A 307 0.18 1.49 -12.68
CA GLU A 307 -0.96 1.56 -11.76
C GLU A 307 -0.86 0.53 -10.61
N SER A 308 -0.43 -0.70 -10.89
CA SER A 308 -0.25 -1.73 -9.87
C SER A 308 0.82 -1.40 -8.83
N LEU A 309 1.73 -0.49 -9.15
CA LEU A 309 2.85 -0.10 -8.28
C LEU A 309 2.62 1.25 -7.59
N ALA A 310 1.53 1.95 -7.93
CA ALA A 310 1.18 3.23 -7.32
C ALA A 310 1.11 3.15 -5.78
N PRO A 311 0.47 2.12 -5.16
CA PRO A 311 0.41 2.02 -3.71
C PRO A 311 1.80 1.88 -3.04
N LEU A 312 2.74 1.18 -3.68
CA LEU A 312 4.13 1.07 -3.19
C LEU A 312 4.83 2.43 -3.22
N THR A 313 4.68 3.16 -4.33
CA THR A 313 5.30 4.47 -4.51
C THR A 313 4.74 5.49 -3.53
N GLU A 314 3.43 5.52 -3.32
CA GLU A 314 2.74 6.39 -2.37
C GLU A 314 3.16 6.09 -0.92
N ALA A 315 3.25 4.80 -0.56
CA ALA A 315 3.70 4.36 0.75
C ALA A 315 5.22 4.47 0.92
N LYS A 316 5.98 4.78 -0.14
CA LYS A 316 7.45 4.80 -0.17
C LYS A 316 8.06 3.48 0.30
N LEU A 317 7.50 2.40 -0.20
CA LEU A 317 7.96 1.05 0.05
C LEU A 317 8.86 0.60 -1.09
N ASP A 318 10.10 0.28 -0.76
CA ASP A 318 11.09 -0.18 -1.71
C ASP A 318 11.21 -1.71 -1.64
N PRO A 319 10.77 -2.46 -2.68
CA PRO A 319 10.94 -3.91 -2.70
C PRO A 319 12.41 -4.27 -2.78
N VAL A 320 12.79 -5.38 -2.15
CA VAL A 320 14.17 -5.87 -2.15
C VAL A 320 14.23 -7.20 -2.90
N PHE A 321 15.08 -7.27 -3.89
CA PHE A 321 15.33 -8.46 -4.69
C PHE A 321 16.65 -9.10 -4.30
N GLN A 322 16.64 -10.43 -4.24
CA GLN A 322 17.84 -11.24 -4.03
C GLN A 322 17.95 -12.33 -5.08
N VAL A 323 19.15 -12.56 -5.60
CA VAL A 323 19.45 -13.65 -6.56
C VAL A 323 18.45 -13.66 -7.71
N SER A 324 18.27 -12.51 -8.38
CA SER A 324 17.28 -12.34 -9.43
C SER A 324 17.79 -12.71 -10.81
N MET A 325 16.99 -13.45 -11.56
CA MET A 325 17.10 -13.55 -13.00
C MET A 325 16.57 -12.31 -13.68
N GLY A 326 16.78 -12.19 -14.97
CA GLY A 326 16.28 -11.08 -15.79
C GLY A 326 15.28 -11.53 -16.85
N TYR A 327 14.55 -10.55 -17.35
CA TYR A 327 13.63 -10.69 -18.47
C TYR A 327 13.92 -9.65 -19.55
N ARG A 328 13.48 -9.95 -20.75
CA ARG A 328 13.34 -8.94 -21.83
C ARG A 328 12.18 -9.33 -22.73
N ARG A 329 11.70 -8.37 -23.49
CA ARG A 329 10.71 -8.64 -24.52
C ARG A 329 11.34 -9.44 -25.67
N THR A 330 10.60 -10.45 -26.20
CA THR A 330 11.05 -11.21 -27.38
C THR A 330 11.21 -10.31 -28.62
N GLN A 331 12.11 -10.69 -29.53
CA GLN A 331 12.28 -9.96 -30.80
C GLN A 331 11.06 -10.09 -31.72
N ALA A 332 10.40 -11.24 -31.69
CA ALA A 332 9.24 -11.56 -32.51
C ALA A 332 7.94 -11.02 -31.88
N ARG A 333 7.87 -9.73 -31.63
CA ARG A 333 6.78 -9.04 -30.92
C ARG A 333 5.40 -9.42 -31.46
N GLN A 334 4.52 -9.88 -30.58
CA GLN A 334 3.10 -10.11 -30.93
C GLN A 334 2.30 -8.82 -30.75
N LYS A 335 1.60 -8.39 -31.80
CA LYS A 335 0.81 -7.14 -31.77
C LYS A 335 -0.34 -7.18 -30.77
N ARG A 336 -0.87 -8.39 -30.48
CA ARG A 336 -1.95 -8.60 -29.51
C ARG A 336 -1.49 -8.44 -28.05
N LEU A 337 -0.19 -8.53 -27.78
CA LEU A 337 0.33 -8.50 -26.44
C LEU A 337 0.94 -7.12 -26.11
N GLU A 338 0.67 -6.64 -24.92
CA GLU A 338 1.31 -5.49 -24.32
C GLU A 338 2.28 -5.97 -23.26
N TYR A 339 3.57 -5.70 -23.48
CA TYR A 339 4.64 -5.98 -22.52
C TYR A 339 4.94 -4.72 -21.74
N VAL A 340 4.93 -4.82 -20.41
CA VAL A 340 5.21 -3.73 -19.49
C VAL A 340 6.32 -4.14 -18.53
N SER A 341 7.39 -3.35 -18.49
CA SER A 341 8.41 -3.47 -17.45
C SER A 341 7.87 -2.84 -16.15
N LEU A 342 7.91 -3.57 -15.06
CA LEU A 342 7.42 -3.14 -13.74
C LEU A 342 8.57 -2.71 -12.84
N LEU A 343 9.57 -3.57 -12.72
CA LEU A 343 10.77 -3.32 -11.91
C LEU A 343 12.01 -3.61 -12.76
N THR A 344 13.01 -2.74 -12.66
CA THR A 344 14.25 -2.88 -13.41
C THR A 344 15.48 -2.58 -12.56
N SER A 345 16.60 -3.20 -12.88
CA SER A 345 17.91 -2.85 -12.30
C SER A 345 18.42 -1.52 -12.82
N SER A 346 19.55 -1.02 -12.32
CA SER A 346 20.16 0.21 -12.81
C SER A 346 20.96 0.01 -14.11
N GLU A 347 21.32 1.11 -14.77
CA GLU A 347 22.22 1.10 -15.91
C GLU A 347 23.63 0.58 -15.56
N LEU A 348 24.03 0.69 -14.30
CA LEU A 348 25.31 0.18 -13.81
C LEU A 348 25.27 -1.31 -13.49
N SER A 349 24.10 -1.92 -13.48
CA SER A 349 23.96 -3.35 -13.23
C SER A 349 24.58 -4.21 -14.34
N ARG A 350 24.80 -5.47 -14.02
CA ARG A 350 25.27 -6.51 -14.94
C ARG A 350 24.42 -7.76 -14.77
N LEU A 351 24.18 -8.46 -15.86
CA LEU A 351 23.61 -9.78 -15.83
C LEU A 351 24.71 -10.80 -16.15
N ARG A 352 25.04 -11.61 -15.17
CA ARG A 352 26.02 -12.70 -15.32
C ARG A 352 25.34 -13.96 -15.79
N THR A 353 25.69 -14.41 -16.99
CA THR A 353 25.17 -15.67 -17.58
C THR A 353 26.10 -16.85 -17.37
N GLU A 354 27.39 -16.61 -17.12
CA GLU A 354 28.38 -17.66 -16.81
C GLU A 354 28.35 -17.99 -15.31
N LEU A 355 27.53 -18.99 -14.95
CA LEU A 355 27.28 -19.36 -13.56
C LEU A 355 28.16 -20.55 -13.08
N ARG A 356 29.05 -21.04 -13.93
CA ARG A 356 30.00 -22.14 -13.63
C ARG A 356 31.43 -21.69 -13.87
N GLY A 357 32.39 -22.30 -13.16
CA GLY A 357 33.81 -22.00 -13.26
C GLY A 357 34.28 -20.86 -12.33
N GLU A 358 35.52 -20.37 -12.53
CA GLU A 358 36.16 -19.36 -11.65
C GLU A 358 35.42 -18.02 -11.64
N ALA A 359 34.73 -17.67 -12.73
CA ALA A 359 33.97 -16.43 -12.87
C ALA A 359 32.70 -16.42 -12.05
N SER A 360 32.12 -17.57 -11.71
CA SER A 360 30.82 -17.67 -11.01
C SER A 360 30.83 -17.09 -9.60
N GLY A 361 31.99 -17.15 -8.91
CA GLY A 361 32.14 -16.61 -7.55
C GLY A 361 32.61 -15.13 -7.48
N SER A 362 32.90 -14.50 -8.63
CA SER A 362 33.38 -13.12 -8.63
C SER A 362 32.23 -12.13 -8.40
N LEU A 363 32.41 -11.25 -7.41
CA LEU A 363 31.50 -10.14 -7.14
C LEU A 363 31.80 -8.89 -8.02
N THR A 364 32.80 -8.98 -8.89
CA THR A 364 33.17 -7.91 -9.82
C THR A 364 32.70 -8.21 -11.23
N PRO A 365 32.36 -7.20 -12.05
CA PRO A 365 31.99 -7.40 -13.45
C PRO A 365 33.08 -8.10 -14.24
N ILE A 366 32.68 -8.99 -15.16
CA ILE A 366 33.55 -9.64 -16.14
C ILE A 366 33.12 -9.27 -17.57
N PRO A 367 33.99 -9.41 -18.57
CA PRO A 367 33.69 -8.96 -19.95
C PRO A 367 32.47 -9.63 -20.60
N SER A 368 32.12 -10.86 -20.18
CA SER A 368 30.96 -11.60 -20.68
C SER A 368 29.64 -11.20 -20.05
N ASP A 369 29.65 -10.38 -18.97
CA ASP A 369 28.43 -9.91 -18.32
C ASP A 369 27.68 -8.94 -19.26
N LEU A 370 26.38 -9.18 -19.42
CA LEU A 370 25.51 -8.27 -20.17
C LEU A 370 25.26 -6.99 -19.37
N GLN A 371 25.30 -5.85 -20.04
CA GLN A 371 25.05 -4.56 -19.39
C GLN A 371 23.55 -4.37 -19.14
N GLY A 372 23.20 -3.82 -17.96
CA GLY A 372 21.86 -3.36 -17.63
C GLY A 372 21.44 -2.07 -18.38
N PRO A 373 20.23 -1.58 -18.14
CA PRO A 373 19.27 -2.12 -17.16
C PRO A 373 18.64 -3.45 -17.60
N VAL A 374 18.23 -4.26 -16.63
CA VAL A 374 17.57 -5.57 -16.84
C VAL A 374 16.23 -5.56 -16.12
N ASP A 375 15.17 -5.96 -16.80
CA ASP A 375 13.87 -6.13 -16.19
C ASP A 375 13.90 -7.32 -15.20
N VAL A 376 13.49 -7.09 -13.96
CA VAL A 376 13.41 -8.12 -12.90
C VAL A 376 11.97 -8.46 -12.51
N ALA A 377 11.04 -7.61 -12.91
CA ALA A 377 9.61 -7.88 -12.84
C ALA A 377 8.92 -7.27 -14.05
N ILE A 378 8.03 -8.04 -14.68
CA ILE A 378 7.33 -7.66 -15.89
C ILE A 378 5.88 -8.10 -15.83
N ALA A 379 5.04 -7.45 -16.63
CA ALA A 379 3.68 -7.89 -16.92
C ALA A 379 3.44 -7.96 -18.42
N VAL A 380 2.62 -8.91 -18.83
CA VAL A 380 2.13 -9.01 -20.20
C VAL A 380 0.62 -9.16 -20.15
N ARG A 381 -0.11 -8.39 -20.93
CA ARG A 381 -1.56 -8.50 -21.10
C ARG A 381 -1.92 -8.62 -22.57
N GLU A 382 -3.01 -9.33 -22.83
CA GLU A 382 -3.62 -9.36 -24.15
C GLU A 382 -4.51 -8.13 -24.32
N ARG A 383 -4.37 -7.44 -25.46
CA ARG A 383 -5.25 -6.34 -25.86
C ARG A 383 -6.48 -6.90 -26.55
N ASP A 384 -7.65 -6.52 -26.09
CA ASP A 384 -8.87 -6.85 -26.79
C ASP A 384 -8.99 -6.03 -28.09
N ALA A 385 -9.34 -6.68 -29.19
CA ALA A 385 -9.33 -6.09 -30.55
C ALA A 385 -10.36 -4.97 -30.76
N GLY A 386 -11.18 -4.65 -29.77
CA GLY A 386 -12.29 -3.69 -29.89
C GLY A 386 -12.50 -2.75 -28.73
N SER A 387 -11.80 -2.91 -27.63
CA SER A 387 -11.95 -2.03 -26.45
C SER A 387 -10.62 -1.42 -26.02
N TYR A 388 -10.67 -0.21 -25.49
CA TYR A 388 -9.51 0.42 -24.85
C TYR A 388 -9.21 -0.23 -23.49
N GLU A 389 -10.08 -1.10 -23.02
CA GLU A 389 -9.89 -1.87 -21.79
C GLU A 389 -9.12 -3.15 -22.11
N LEU A 390 -8.08 -3.43 -21.32
CA LEU A 390 -7.28 -4.64 -21.42
C LEU A 390 -8.07 -5.80 -20.79
N GLU A 391 -9.02 -6.36 -21.55
CA GLU A 391 -9.72 -7.58 -21.18
C GLU A 391 -8.98 -8.78 -21.75
N GLY A 392 -8.89 -9.87 -21.02
CA GLY A 392 -8.29 -11.10 -21.48
C GLY A 392 -7.14 -11.60 -20.64
N ALA A 393 -6.33 -12.43 -21.27
CA ALA A 393 -5.19 -13.09 -20.62
C ALA A 393 -4.18 -12.11 -20.02
N GLY A 394 -3.61 -12.52 -18.91
CA GLY A 394 -2.56 -11.75 -18.25
C GLY A 394 -1.48 -12.65 -17.65
N LEU A 395 -0.25 -12.18 -17.69
CA LEU A 395 0.90 -12.85 -17.11
C LEU A 395 1.78 -11.85 -16.37
N VAL A 396 2.16 -12.17 -15.13
CA VAL A 396 3.16 -11.44 -14.35
C VAL A 396 4.33 -12.37 -14.09
N ALA A 397 5.55 -11.90 -14.32
CA ALA A 397 6.75 -12.66 -14.03
C ALA A 397 7.72 -11.88 -13.15
N LEU A 398 8.20 -12.52 -12.09
CA LEU A 398 9.23 -12.03 -11.18
C LEU A 398 10.50 -12.88 -11.33
N GLY A 399 11.66 -12.24 -11.40
CA GLY A 399 12.97 -12.88 -11.56
C GLY A 399 13.53 -13.51 -10.30
N SER A 400 12.83 -13.44 -9.18
CA SER A 400 13.27 -14.00 -7.91
C SER A 400 12.10 -14.44 -7.04
N ALA A 401 11.84 -15.74 -6.97
CA ALA A 401 10.92 -16.30 -6.01
C ALA A 401 11.51 -16.25 -4.57
N SER A 402 12.83 -16.32 -4.44
CA SER A 402 13.52 -16.18 -3.14
C SER A 402 13.22 -14.84 -2.46
N SER A 403 12.95 -13.79 -3.25
CA SER A 403 12.61 -12.46 -2.70
C SER A 403 11.24 -12.45 -2.01
N LEU A 404 10.38 -13.42 -2.31
CA LEU A 404 9.07 -13.57 -1.67
C LEU A 404 9.20 -14.16 -0.26
N ALA A 405 10.18 -15.03 -0.04
CA ALA A 405 10.46 -15.61 1.27
C ALA A 405 11.04 -14.61 2.28
N GLY A 406 11.47 -13.44 1.81
CA GLY A 406 12.17 -12.46 2.62
C GLY A 406 13.69 -12.67 2.69
N LEU A 407 14.35 -11.91 3.57
CA LEU A 407 15.80 -11.96 3.74
C LEU A 407 16.15 -12.76 4.99
N GLY A 408 16.37 -14.06 4.83
CA GLY A 408 16.75 -14.94 5.92
C GLY A 408 15.67 -15.08 7.00
N PHE A 409 16.04 -14.88 8.30
CA PHE A 409 15.12 -15.08 9.44
C PHE A 409 14.06 -13.97 9.62
N LEU A 410 14.07 -12.95 8.80
CA LEU A 410 13.19 -11.79 8.97
C LEU A 410 11.77 -12.01 8.41
N GLY A 411 11.53 -13.16 7.75
CA GLY A 411 10.25 -13.42 7.07
C GLY A 411 10.02 -12.50 5.85
N PRO A 412 8.81 -12.52 5.27
CA PRO A 412 8.48 -11.71 4.11
C PRO A 412 8.68 -10.21 4.39
N ILE A 413 9.40 -9.52 3.50
CA ILE A 413 9.57 -8.06 3.60
C ILE A 413 8.25 -7.41 3.21
N ARG A 414 7.77 -6.48 4.02
CA ARG A 414 6.51 -5.77 3.79
C ARG A 414 6.39 -5.22 2.37
N ALA A 415 7.44 -4.59 1.83
CA ALA A 415 7.42 -4.04 0.48
C ALA A 415 7.21 -5.13 -0.58
N ASN A 416 7.80 -6.31 -0.38
CA ASN A 416 7.63 -7.45 -1.29
C ASN A 416 6.23 -8.08 -1.15
N THR A 417 5.70 -8.15 0.07
CA THR A 417 4.31 -8.61 0.31
C THR A 417 3.30 -7.70 -0.37
N GLU A 418 3.43 -6.39 -0.18
CA GLU A 418 2.57 -5.40 -0.85
C GLU A 418 2.74 -5.46 -2.38
N LEU A 419 3.95 -5.65 -2.89
CA LEU A 419 4.21 -5.85 -4.33
C LEU A 419 3.40 -7.03 -4.87
N VAL A 420 3.48 -8.19 -4.22
CA VAL A 420 2.75 -9.40 -4.66
C VAL A 420 1.25 -9.15 -4.65
N ILE A 421 0.69 -8.66 -3.53
CA ILE A 421 -0.74 -8.42 -3.40
C ILE A 421 -1.23 -7.44 -4.50
N ASN A 422 -0.48 -6.36 -4.71
CA ASN A 422 -0.86 -5.36 -5.72
C ASN A 422 -0.80 -5.93 -7.15
N LEU A 423 0.20 -6.75 -7.46
CA LEU A 423 0.30 -7.39 -8.77
C LEU A 423 -0.79 -8.42 -9.00
N LEU A 424 -1.10 -9.25 -7.99
CA LEU A 424 -2.18 -10.25 -8.07
C LEU A 424 -3.54 -9.57 -8.20
N SER A 425 -3.82 -8.54 -7.41
CA SER A 425 -5.06 -7.78 -7.47
C SER A 425 -5.24 -7.07 -8.81
N TRP A 426 -4.15 -6.48 -9.33
CA TRP A 426 -4.17 -5.80 -10.61
C TRP A 426 -4.44 -6.76 -11.79
N ILE A 427 -3.73 -7.91 -11.83
CA ILE A 427 -3.86 -8.84 -12.95
C ILE A 427 -5.23 -9.53 -12.97
N THR A 428 -5.79 -9.79 -11.80
CA THR A 428 -7.12 -10.41 -11.66
C THR A 428 -8.27 -9.40 -11.76
N ARG A 429 -7.97 -8.09 -11.83
CA ARG A 429 -8.97 -7.01 -11.70
C ARG A 429 -9.89 -7.27 -10.51
N ASN A 430 -9.28 -7.58 -9.38
CA ASN A 430 -10.04 -7.84 -8.17
C ASN A 430 -10.68 -6.55 -7.64
N GLU A 431 -11.88 -6.25 -8.11
CA GLU A 431 -12.67 -5.11 -7.65
C GLU A 431 -12.96 -5.19 -6.14
N SER A 432 -12.96 -6.42 -5.59
CA SER A 432 -13.05 -6.65 -4.15
C SER A 432 -11.73 -6.37 -3.41
N SER A 433 -10.61 -6.20 -4.12
CA SER A 433 -9.33 -5.81 -3.54
C SER A 433 -9.07 -4.35 -3.81
N VAL A 434 -9.46 -3.51 -2.87
CA VAL A 434 -9.13 -2.08 -2.95
C VAL A 434 -7.66 -1.93 -2.59
N LEU A 435 -6.86 -1.51 -3.56
CA LEU A 435 -5.41 -1.28 -3.40
C LEU A 435 -5.14 -0.03 -2.55
N VAL A 436 -5.56 -0.05 -1.30
CA VAL A 436 -5.33 1.04 -0.35
C VAL A 436 -3.96 0.86 0.30
N PRO A 437 -3.04 1.82 0.14
CA PRO A 437 -1.74 1.74 0.78
C PRO A 437 -1.86 1.89 2.30
N SER A 438 -1.10 1.09 3.04
CA SER A 438 -1.00 1.28 4.48
C SER A 438 -0.29 2.59 4.82
N LYS A 439 -0.81 3.32 5.81
CA LYS A 439 -0.27 4.63 6.21
C LYS A 439 0.87 4.46 7.21
N SER A 440 2.10 4.72 6.77
CA SER A 440 3.28 4.62 7.64
C SER A 440 3.23 5.59 8.80
N LEU A 441 3.41 5.09 10.02
CA LEU A 441 3.52 5.87 11.25
C LEU A 441 4.98 6.24 11.59
N TYR A 442 5.93 5.83 10.75
CA TYR A 442 7.32 6.18 10.93
C TYR A 442 7.47 7.71 10.90
N ARG A 443 7.83 8.28 12.02
CA ARG A 443 8.30 9.67 12.07
C ARG A 443 9.72 9.66 11.52
N LEU A 444 9.88 10.08 10.27
CA LEU A 444 11.21 10.43 9.79
C LEU A 444 11.75 11.51 10.74
N PRO A 445 12.91 11.31 11.37
CA PRO A 445 13.52 12.37 12.14
C PRO A 445 13.64 13.59 11.22
N LEU A 446 13.19 14.74 11.71
CA LEU A 446 13.33 16.00 10.99
C LEU A 446 14.83 16.23 10.72
N GLN A 447 15.26 15.89 9.52
CA GLN A 447 16.61 16.22 9.04
C GLN A 447 16.61 17.71 8.65
N ILE A 448 16.67 18.57 9.67
CA ILE A 448 16.87 19.98 9.44
C ILE A 448 18.36 20.13 9.15
N SER A 449 18.73 20.49 7.92
CA SER A 449 20.12 20.83 7.63
C SER A 449 20.56 21.96 8.57
N LEU A 450 21.83 21.95 8.98
CA LEU A 450 22.39 22.99 9.86
C LEU A 450 22.06 24.41 9.38
N VAL A 451 22.11 24.65 8.06
CA VAL A 451 21.78 25.92 7.43
C VAL A 451 20.31 26.30 7.65
N ASN A 452 19.39 25.38 7.39
CA ASN A 452 17.95 25.64 7.58
C ASN A 452 17.61 25.81 9.07
N GLY A 453 18.26 25.06 9.96
CA GLY A 453 18.13 25.22 11.40
C GLY A 453 18.57 26.62 11.87
N MET A 454 19.69 27.12 11.37
CA MET A 454 20.15 28.50 11.66
C MET A 454 19.20 29.55 11.13
N VAL A 455 18.66 29.37 9.90
CA VAL A 455 17.69 30.31 9.32
C VAL A 455 16.40 30.34 10.13
N TYR A 456 15.82 29.21 10.48
CA TYR A 456 14.61 29.15 11.31
C TYR A 456 14.84 29.75 12.70
N SER A 457 15.99 29.47 13.32
CA SER A 457 16.35 30.07 14.61
C SER A 457 16.52 31.59 14.50
N ALA A 458 17.17 32.09 13.44
CA ALA A 458 17.32 33.53 13.23
C ALA A 458 15.97 34.22 13.01
N VAL A 459 15.07 33.61 12.25
CA VAL A 459 13.71 34.17 12.02
C VAL A 459 12.92 34.21 13.32
N THR A 460 12.86 33.11 14.04
CA THR A 460 12.00 33.00 15.24
C THR A 460 12.55 33.77 16.45
N VAL A 461 13.87 33.75 16.66
CA VAL A 461 14.50 34.34 17.86
C VAL A 461 14.89 35.79 17.66
N LEU A 462 15.19 36.21 16.43
CA LEU A 462 15.68 37.55 16.17
C LEU A 462 14.69 38.41 15.38
N ILE A 463 14.25 37.94 14.20
CA ILE A 463 13.44 38.78 13.29
C ILE A 463 12.04 39.04 13.86
N VAL A 464 11.33 38.01 14.34
CA VAL A 464 9.97 38.18 14.86
C VAL A 464 9.94 39.06 16.11
N PRO A 465 10.80 38.90 17.14
CA PRO A 465 10.86 39.81 18.29
C PRO A 465 11.24 41.25 17.91
N LEU A 466 12.19 41.45 16.97
CA LEU A 466 12.58 42.78 16.51
C LEU A 466 11.45 43.47 15.77
N LEU A 467 10.68 42.76 14.96
CA LEU A 467 9.48 43.33 14.31
C LEU A 467 8.41 43.72 15.32
N CYS A 468 8.15 42.90 16.33
CA CYS A 468 7.24 43.21 17.42
C CYS A 468 7.69 44.43 18.19
N LEU A 469 8.98 44.55 18.49
CA LEU A 469 9.58 45.69 19.20
C LEU A 469 9.52 46.96 18.34
N GLY A 470 9.81 46.86 17.05
CA GLY A 470 9.71 47.95 16.10
C GLY A 470 8.29 48.52 15.97
N ILE A 471 7.31 47.62 15.86
CA ILE A 471 5.88 48.02 15.83
C ILE A 471 5.48 48.64 17.16
N GLY A 472 5.89 48.08 18.29
CA GLY A 472 5.62 48.64 19.62
C GLY A 472 6.20 50.05 19.79
N LEU A 473 7.46 50.24 19.36
CA LEU A 473 8.10 51.56 19.38
C LEU A 473 7.41 52.57 18.44
N MET A 474 7.05 52.16 17.22
CA MET A 474 6.33 52.97 16.28
C MET A 474 4.97 53.47 16.87
N ILE A 475 4.22 52.58 17.49
CA ILE A 475 2.97 52.92 18.17
C ILE A 475 3.23 53.87 19.36
N HIS A 476 4.28 53.61 20.14
CA HIS A 476 4.65 54.43 21.29
C HIS A 476 5.00 55.89 20.86
N PHE A 477 5.84 56.05 19.84
CA PHE A 477 6.23 57.37 19.33
C PHE A 477 5.05 58.07 18.64
N HIS A 478 4.19 57.36 17.94
CA HIS A 478 2.99 57.92 17.32
C HIS A 478 2.00 58.43 18.37
N ARG A 479 1.86 57.76 19.51
CA ARG A 479 1.04 58.19 20.66
C ARG A 479 1.64 59.38 21.44
N ARG A 480 2.96 59.51 21.46
CA ARG A 480 3.65 60.59 22.15
C ARG A 480 3.66 61.90 21.38
N ASN A 481 3.55 61.84 20.06
CA ASN A 481 3.54 63.03 19.18
C ASN A 481 2.12 63.50 18.84
N ARG A 482 1.10 62.93 19.46
CA ARG A 482 -0.27 63.40 19.52
C ARG A 482 -0.59 63.91 20.92
#